data_1af44fc6f46ecf57ee984799eaad6c3b
#
_entry.id   1af44fc6f46ecf57ee984799eaad6c3b
#
_cell.length_a   1.000
_cell.length_b   1.000
_cell.length_c   1.000
_cell.angle_alpha   90.00
_cell.angle_beta   90.00
_cell.angle_gamma   90.00
#
_symmetry.space_group_name_H-M   'P 1'
#
loop_
_entity.id
_entity.type
_entity.pdbx_description
1 polymer ?
#
loop_
_entity_poly.entity_id
_entity_poly.type
_entity_poly.pdbx_seq_one_letter_code
_entity_poly.pdbx_strand_id
1 'polypeptide(L)'
;MKKLIVVSVLVSLSLGANAHMVQKCFYGKDCVNGQLVGYCDSKCKAEIAAREAALKAEQERLAAQRRAAALRAQREAEEAARRAQQEREAAALAAIGAVRQTENEIAVTLKNDILFDYGKSTLSSQAKETLDKAVELLNKLPNRTLVVEGHTDSSGSDEFNMALSEKRAKAVYDYMNAQGLNIKSVSYKGYGETRPVADNSTKEGRIANRRVEFRIK
;
A
#
# COMPACT_ATOMS: atom_id res chain seq x y z
N MET A 1 15.38 14.51 17.57
CA MET A 1 14.80 14.21 18.90
C MET A 1 13.41 14.82 18.98
N LYS A 2 12.38 14.08 18.63
CA LYS A 2 10.96 14.49 18.78
C LYS A 2 10.39 13.71 19.97
N LYS A 3 10.06 14.45 21.03
CA LYS A 3 9.49 13.92 22.26
C LYS A 3 8.12 13.31 21.97
N LEU A 4 7.95 12.01 22.21
CA LEU A 4 6.67 11.37 22.33
C LEU A 4 5.95 12.00 23.56
N ILE A 5 4.90 12.75 23.32
CA ILE A 5 3.99 13.16 24.36
C ILE A 5 3.04 11.97 24.58
N VAL A 6 3.35 11.19 25.61
CA VAL A 6 2.41 10.21 26.14
C VAL A 6 1.36 11.01 26.89
N VAL A 7 0.20 11.19 26.28
CA VAL A 7 -0.98 11.72 26.95
C VAL A 7 -1.52 10.58 27.82
N SER A 8 -1.05 10.51 29.07
CA SER A 8 -1.70 9.74 30.13
C SER A 8 -3.01 10.43 30.45
N VAL A 9 -4.10 9.98 29.81
CA VAL A 9 -5.44 10.30 30.29
C VAL A 9 -5.66 9.50 31.58
N LEU A 10 -5.34 10.12 32.70
CA LEU A 10 -5.80 9.71 34.00
C LEU A 10 -7.32 9.89 34.00
N VAL A 11 -8.05 8.82 33.67
CA VAL A 11 -9.45 8.70 34.02
C VAL A 11 -9.48 8.44 35.50
N SER A 12 -9.52 9.53 36.28
CA SER A 12 -9.92 9.49 37.68
C SER A 12 -11.40 9.18 37.71
N LEU A 13 -11.74 7.90 37.57
CA LEU A 13 -13.04 7.40 37.94
C LEU A 13 -13.20 7.67 39.43
N SER A 14 -14.20 8.48 39.76
CA SER A 14 -14.72 8.69 41.09
C SER A 14 -15.27 7.37 41.67
N LEU A 15 -14.35 6.49 42.05
CA LEU A 15 -14.64 5.21 42.71
C LEU A 15 -15.13 5.37 44.15
N GLY A 16 -15.24 6.60 44.64
CA GLY A 16 -15.52 6.87 46.05
C GLY A 16 -16.92 6.49 46.54
N ALA A 17 -17.95 6.54 45.68
CA ALA A 17 -19.33 6.31 46.12
C ALA A 17 -19.78 4.84 46.01
N ASN A 18 -19.20 4.06 45.09
CA ASN A 18 -19.64 2.69 44.85
C ASN A 18 -18.84 1.62 45.62
N ALA A 19 -17.59 1.90 46.01
CA ALA A 19 -16.81 0.99 46.84
C ALA A 19 -17.41 0.78 48.26
N HIS A 20 -18.05 1.82 48.79
CA HIS A 20 -18.71 1.73 50.08
C HIS A 20 -19.95 0.83 50.08
N MET A 21 -20.63 0.70 48.95
CA MET A 21 -21.83 -0.14 48.84
C MET A 21 -21.53 -1.63 48.66
N VAL A 22 -20.44 -1.96 47.92
CA VAL A 22 -20.01 -3.35 47.71
C VAL A 22 -19.40 -3.96 48.96
N GLN A 23 -18.70 -3.16 49.77
CA GLN A 23 -18.08 -3.64 51.00
C GLN A 23 -19.11 -4.02 52.07
N LYS A 24 -20.34 -3.52 51.95
CA LYS A 24 -21.44 -3.78 52.90
C LYS A 24 -22.03 -5.18 52.84
N CYS A 25 -22.00 -5.84 51.70
CA CYS A 25 -22.53 -7.19 51.51
C CYS A 25 -21.47 -8.32 51.59
N PHE A 26 -20.18 -7.99 51.65
CA PHE A 26 -19.09 -8.99 51.61
C PHE A 26 -19.11 -9.94 52.82
N TYR A 27 -19.73 -9.54 53.91
CA TYR A 27 -19.88 -10.36 55.13
C TYR A 27 -21.33 -10.82 55.40
N GLY A 28 -22.25 -10.68 54.43
CA GLY A 28 -23.64 -11.14 54.59
C GLY A 28 -24.47 -10.32 55.57
N LYS A 29 -24.05 -9.08 55.86
CA LYS A 29 -24.75 -8.18 56.81
C LYS A 29 -24.85 -6.78 56.23
N ASP A 30 -26.04 -6.18 56.28
CA ASP A 30 -26.26 -4.78 55.92
C ASP A 30 -25.77 -3.87 57.04
N CYS A 31 -25.08 -2.78 56.68
CA CYS A 31 -24.69 -1.73 57.59
C CYS A 31 -25.41 -0.41 57.22
N VAL A 32 -26.16 0.15 58.10
CA VAL A 32 -26.69 1.51 58.00
C VAL A 32 -25.97 2.36 59.04
N ASN A 33 -25.35 3.48 58.65
CA ASN A 33 -24.58 4.38 59.51
C ASN A 33 -23.46 3.68 60.32
N GLY A 34 -22.82 2.67 59.77
CA GLY A 34 -21.74 1.95 60.45
C GLY A 34 -22.20 0.86 61.43
N GLN A 35 -23.49 0.67 61.57
CA GLN A 35 -24.05 -0.42 62.38
C GLN A 35 -24.59 -1.54 61.51
N LEU A 36 -24.39 -2.80 61.91
CA LEU A 36 -24.88 -4.01 61.28
C LEU A 36 -26.40 -4.14 61.45
N VAL A 37 -27.19 -4.06 60.37
CA VAL A 37 -28.67 -3.96 60.44
C VAL A 37 -29.38 -5.15 59.79
N GLY A 38 -28.69 -6.22 59.41
CA GLY A 38 -29.35 -7.41 58.91
C GLY A 38 -28.45 -8.35 58.08
N TYR A 39 -29.00 -9.46 57.65
CA TYR A 39 -28.36 -10.39 56.72
C TYR A 39 -28.83 -10.12 55.30
N CYS A 40 -27.87 -10.06 54.36
CA CYS A 40 -28.20 -10.06 52.93
C CYS A 40 -28.88 -11.39 52.61
N ASP A 41 -30.17 -11.35 52.27
CA ASP A 41 -30.94 -12.50 51.86
C ASP A 41 -30.55 -13.05 50.50
N SER A 42 -31.21 -14.10 50.04
CA SER A 42 -30.95 -14.70 48.74
C SER A 42 -31.18 -13.74 47.57
N LYS A 43 -32.14 -12.83 47.70
CA LYS A 43 -32.47 -11.82 46.67
C LYS A 43 -31.35 -10.76 46.56
N CYS A 44 -30.88 -10.24 47.68
CA CYS A 44 -29.77 -9.31 47.75
C CYS A 44 -28.48 -9.91 47.13
N LYS A 45 -28.15 -11.16 47.44
CA LYS A 45 -27.02 -11.88 46.88
C LYS A 45 -27.15 -12.04 45.35
N ALA A 46 -28.34 -12.37 44.86
CA ALA A 46 -28.59 -12.48 43.42
C ALA A 46 -28.44 -11.15 42.68
N GLU A 47 -28.92 -10.05 43.28
CA GLU A 47 -28.78 -8.71 42.70
C GLU A 47 -27.29 -8.28 42.61
N ILE A 48 -26.47 -8.59 43.63
CA ILE A 48 -25.04 -8.30 43.62
C ILE A 48 -24.34 -9.11 42.52
N ALA A 49 -24.60 -10.42 42.47
CA ALA A 49 -24.01 -11.28 41.44
C ALA A 49 -24.37 -10.85 40.01
N ALA A 50 -25.65 -10.45 39.82
CA ALA A 50 -26.09 -9.92 38.52
C ALA A 50 -25.36 -8.61 38.14
N ARG A 51 -25.15 -7.71 39.12
CA ARG A 51 -24.43 -6.46 38.91
C ARG A 51 -22.94 -6.68 38.61
N GLU A 52 -22.31 -7.59 39.35
CA GLU A 52 -20.91 -7.97 39.07
C GLU A 52 -20.75 -8.60 37.66
N ALA A 53 -21.66 -9.48 37.29
CA ALA A 53 -21.71 -10.06 35.97
C ALA A 53 -21.90 -9.00 34.86
N ALA A 54 -22.76 -8.03 35.05
CA ALA A 54 -23.00 -6.92 34.15
C ALA A 54 -21.75 -6.03 34.01
N LEU A 55 -21.07 -5.70 35.11
CA LEU A 55 -19.83 -4.94 35.09
C LEU A 55 -18.70 -5.68 34.36
N LYS A 56 -18.60 -6.99 34.59
CA LYS A 56 -17.62 -7.83 33.87
C LYS A 56 -17.91 -7.87 32.37
N ALA A 57 -19.16 -8.06 31.98
CA ALA A 57 -19.57 -8.03 30.55
C ALA A 57 -19.30 -6.67 29.89
N GLU A 58 -19.52 -5.56 30.62
CA GLU A 58 -19.21 -4.23 30.11
C GLU A 58 -17.70 -4.02 29.93
N GLN A 59 -16.89 -4.47 30.90
CA GLN A 59 -15.43 -4.43 30.77
C GLN A 59 -14.93 -5.26 29.58
N GLU A 60 -15.47 -6.45 29.37
CA GLU A 60 -15.14 -7.30 28.22
C GLU A 60 -15.52 -6.64 26.89
N ARG A 61 -16.72 -6.01 26.81
CA ARG A 61 -17.14 -5.23 25.63
C ARG A 61 -16.19 -4.07 25.35
N LEU A 62 -15.81 -3.30 26.36
CA LEU A 62 -14.88 -2.18 26.23
C LEU A 62 -13.48 -2.67 25.78
N ALA A 63 -13.02 -3.78 26.35
CA ALA A 63 -11.75 -4.40 25.95
C ALA A 63 -11.79 -4.87 24.50
N ALA A 64 -12.89 -5.49 24.06
CA ALA A 64 -13.09 -5.91 22.68
C ALA A 64 -13.13 -4.71 21.71
N GLN A 65 -13.82 -3.63 22.07
CA GLN A 65 -13.85 -2.40 21.28
C GLN A 65 -12.46 -1.77 21.16
N ARG A 66 -11.69 -1.70 22.25
CA ARG A 66 -10.30 -1.20 22.22
C ARG A 66 -9.39 -2.04 21.33
N ARG A 67 -9.51 -3.39 21.39
CA ARG A 67 -8.76 -4.30 20.50
C ARG A 67 -9.13 -4.10 19.03
N ALA A 68 -10.43 -3.95 18.73
CA ALA A 68 -10.90 -3.71 17.37
C ALA A 68 -10.42 -2.34 16.84
N ALA A 69 -10.45 -1.29 17.66
CA ALA A 69 -9.93 0.03 17.29
C ALA A 69 -8.41 0.00 17.05
N ALA A 70 -7.65 -0.68 17.90
CA ALA A 70 -6.21 -0.84 17.73
C ALA A 70 -5.85 -1.59 16.43
N LEU A 71 -6.59 -2.65 16.10
CA LEU A 71 -6.39 -3.40 14.86
C LEU A 71 -6.72 -2.56 13.61
N ARG A 72 -7.78 -1.74 13.66
CA ARG A 72 -8.10 -0.78 12.57
C ARG A 72 -6.99 0.24 12.39
N ALA A 73 -6.53 0.86 13.47
CA ALA A 73 -5.44 1.83 13.43
C ALA A 73 -4.13 1.21 12.90
N GLN A 74 -3.84 -0.03 13.25
CA GLN A 74 -2.68 -0.75 12.71
C GLN A 74 -2.79 -0.95 11.20
N ARG A 75 -3.94 -1.41 10.69
CA ARG A 75 -4.17 -1.59 9.25
C ARG A 75 -4.05 -0.27 8.48
N GLU A 76 -4.64 0.80 9.00
CA GLU A 76 -4.54 2.14 8.40
C GLU A 76 -3.09 2.63 8.35
N ALA A 77 -2.31 2.39 9.41
CA ALA A 77 -0.89 2.74 9.44
C ALA A 77 -0.06 1.92 8.45
N GLU A 78 -0.32 0.62 8.32
CA GLU A 78 0.33 -0.26 7.33
C GLU A 78 0.01 0.17 5.89
N GLU A 79 -1.26 0.50 5.61
CA GLU A 79 -1.66 1.02 4.29
C GLU A 79 -1.00 2.37 3.98
N ALA A 80 -0.96 3.29 4.95
CA ALA A 80 -0.31 4.57 4.78
C ALA A 80 1.20 4.43 4.54
N ALA A 81 1.86 3.51 5.26
CA ALA A 81 3.28 3.21 5.06
C ALA A 81 3.54 2.62 3.65
N ARG A 82 2.67 1.72 3.19
CA ARG A 82 2.75 1.14 1.84
C ARG A 82 2.58 2.20 0.76
N ARG A 83 1.60 3.11 0.90
CA ARG A 83 1.38 4.23 -0.03
C ARG A 83 2.60 5.16 -0.07
N ALA A 84 3.11 5.56 1.08
CA ALA A 84 4.29 6.43 1.16
C ALA A 84 5.54 5.80 0.55
N GLN A 85 5.73 4.48 0.71
CA GLN A 85 6.83 3.77 0.05
C GLN A 85 6.65 3.78 -1.47
N GLN A 86 5.46 3.49 -1.97
CA GLN A 86 5.15 3.46 -3.40
C GLN A 86 5.33 4.85 -4.05
N GLU A 87 4.94 5.93 -3.37
CA GLU A 87 5.18 7.30 -3.82
C GLU A 87 6.68 7.62 -3.95
N ARG A 88 7.50 7.17 -3.00
CA ARG A 88 8.96 7.34 -3.07
C ARG A 88 9.57 6.56 -4.24
N GLU A 89 9.11 5.33 -4.48
CA GLU A 89 9.53 4.51 -5.62
C GLU A 89 9.16 5.19 -6.94
N ALA A 90 7.94 5.69 -7.07
CA ALA A 90 7.48 6.43 -8.24
C ALA A 90 8.27 7.72 -8.47
N ALA A 91 8.54 8.49 -7.42
CA ALA A 91 9.35 9.70 -7.50
C ALA A 91 10.78 9.42 -7.97
N ALA A 92 11.39 8.32 -7.50
CA ALA A 92 12.72 7.92 -7.97
C ALA A 92 12.71 7.54 -9.47
N LEU A 93 11.68 6.81 -9.92
CA LEU A 93 11.55 6.38 -11.31
C LEU A 93 11.21 7.53 -12.27
N ALA A 94 10.71 8.66 -11.78
CA ALA A 94 10.46 9.85 -12.60
C ALA A 94 11.73 10.42 -13.25
N ALA A 95 12.91 10.05 -12.76
CA ALA A 95 14.18 10.44 -13.35
C ALA A 95 14.44 9.78 -14.72
N ILE A 96 13.78 8.68 -15.07
CA ILE A 96 13.99 7.94 -16.31
C ILE A 96 12.86 8.09 -17.32
N GLY A 97 11.68 8.51 -16.91
CA GLY A 97 10.51 8.64 -17.79
C GLY A 97 9.30 9.23 -17.11
N ALA A 98 8.22 9.38 -17.88
CA ALA A 98 6.94 9.84 -17.32
C ALA A 98 6.31 8.73 -16.48
N VAL A 99 6.02 9.02 -15.21
CA VAL A 99 5.47 8.05 -14.25
C VAL A 99 3.96 8.22 -14.10
N ARG A 100 3.24 7.12 -14.18
CA ARG A 100 1.84 7.00 -13.78
C ARG A 100 1.73 5.93 -12.70
N GLN A 101 1.15 6.29 -11.57
CA GLN A 101 1.02 5.40 -10.42
C GLN A 101 -0.44 5.03 -10.19
N THR A 102 -0.67 3.78 -9.84
CA THR A 102 -1.94 3.24 -9.33
C THR A 102 -1.69 2.58 -7.97
N GLU A 103 -2.73 2.09 -7.31
CA GLU A 103 -2.59 1.43 -6.00
C GLU A 103 -1.62 0.23 -5.99
N ASN A 104 -1.50 -0.49 -7.11
CA ASN A 104 -0.75 -1.74 -7.17
C ASN A 104 0.35 -1.75 -8.23
N GLU A 105 0.53 -0.67 -8.98
CA GLU A 105 1.43 -0.64 -10.13
C GLU A 105 2.02 0.75 -10.35
N ILE A 106 3.30 0.78 -10.73
CA ILE A 106 3.98 1.96 -11.23
C ILE A 106 4.27 1.72 -12.71
N ALA A 107 3.73 2.56 -13.59
CA ALA A 107 4.02 2.55 -15.02
C ALA A 107 4.97 3.70 -15.36
N VAL A 108 6.12 3.39 -15.94
CA VAL A 108 7.09 4.38 -16.44
C VAL A 108 7.11 4.35 -17.95
N THR A 109 6.79 5.47 -18.58
CA THR A 109 6.74 5.61 -20.04
C THR A 109 8.03 6.22 -20.56
N LEU A 110 8.72 5.49 -21.42
CA LEU A 110 9.90 5.95 -22.16
C LEU A 110 9.50 6.22 -23.63
N LYS A 111 9.83 7.40 -24.13
CA LYS A 111 9.56 7.75 -25.52
C LYS A 111 10.46 6.94 -26.46
N ASN A 112 9.87 6.41 -27.52
CA ASN A 112 10.58 5.58 -28.47
C ASN A 112 11.70 6.31 -29.20
N ASP A 113 11.50 7.62 -29.49
CA ASP A 113 12.48 8.45 -30.21
C ASP A 113 13.79 8.66 -29.42
N ILE A 114 13.75 8.45 -28.10
CA ILE A 114 14.94 8.42 -27.24
C ILE A 114 15.61 7.04 -27.32
N LEU A 115 14.81 5.98 -27.37
CA LEU A 115 15.29 4.61 -27.25
C LEU A 115 15.84 4.06 -28.58
N PHE A 116 15.19 4.37 -29.70
CA PHE A 116 15.47 3.76 -31.00
C PHE A 116 15.45 4.78 -32.13
N ASP A 117 16.26 4.56 -33.14
CA ASP A 117 16.10 5.24 -34.46
C ASP A 117 14.78 4.85 -35.12
N TYR A 118 14.32 5.69 -36.04
CA TYR A 118 13.07 5.44 -36.78
C TYR A 118 13.10 4.08 -37.48
N GLY A 119 12.06 3.28 -37.27
CA GLY A 119 11.94 1.94 -37.87
C GLY A 119 12.88 0.86 -37.31
N LYS A 120 13.79 1.21 -36.39
CA LYS A 120 14.77 0.26 -35.83
C LYS A 120 14.33 -0.24 -34.43
N SER A 121 14.97 -1.33 -34.02
CA SER A 121 14.91 -1.92 -32.67
C SER A 121 16.31 -1.97 -32.01
N THR A 122 17.31 -1.32 -32.61
CA THR A 122 18.66 -1.18 -32.00
C THR A 122 18.67 0.01 -31.08
N LEU A 123 19.12 -0.19 -29.82
CA LEU A 123 19.17 0.86 -28.80
C LEU A 123 20.21 1.93 -29.15
N SER A 124 19.82 3.20 -29.02
CA SER A 124 20.73 4.34 -29.17
C SER A 124 21.68 4.44 -27.95
N SER A 125 22.75 5.25 -28.08
CA SER A 125 23.64 5.51 -26.92
C SER A 125 22.90 6.19 -25.77
N GLN A 126 22.00 7.14 -26.06
CA GLN A 126 21.18 7.82 -25.07
C GLN A 126 20.18 6.85 -24.40
N ALA A 127 19.66 5.88 -25.16
CA ALA A 127 18.83 4.81 -24.60
C ALA A 127 19.59 4.01 -23.54
N LYS A 128 20.82 3.62 -23.85
CA LYS A 128 21.66 2.84 -22.92
C LYS A 128 21.90 3.57 -21.61
N GLU A 129 22.26 4.86 -21.65
CA GLU A 129 22.42 5.68 -20.46
C GLU A 129 21.13 5.77 -19.61
N THR A 130 19.98 5.88 -20.26
CA THR A 130 18.68 5.91 -19.58
C THR A 130 18.36 4.56 -18.96
N LEU A 131 18.65 3.46 -19.66
CA LEU A 131 18.40 2.10 -19.17
C LEU A 131 19.38 1.70 -18.05
N ASP A 132 20.63 2.17 -18.08
CA ASP A 132 21.58 1.98 -16.98
C ASP A 132 21.05 2.60 -15.68
N LYS A 133 20.56 3.84 -15.75
CA LYS A 133 19.87 4.49 -14.61
C LYS A 133 18.63 3.71 -14.18
N ALA A 134 17.87 3.18 -15.13
CA ALA A 134 16.71 2.35 -14.83
C ALA A 134 17.10 1.08 -14.05
N VAL A 135 18.16 0.39 -14.48
CA VAL A 135 18.68 -0.80 -13.78
C VAL A 135 19.12 -0.46 -12.35
N GLU A 136 19.86 0.63 -12.16
CA GLU A 136 20.27 1.08 -10.82
C GLU A 136 19.08 1.35 -9.88
N LEU A 137 18.02 1.98 -10.40
CA LEU A 137 16.82 2.29 -9.63
C LEU A 137 16.00 1.03 -9.33
N LEU A 138 15.81 0.16 -10.33
CA LEU A 138 15.04 -1.07 -10.20
C LEU A 138 15.72 -2.08 -9.27
N ASN A 139 17.04 -2.15 -9.25
CA ASN A 139 17.80 -3.00 -8.34
C ASN A 139 17.63 -2.62 -6.85
N LYS A 140 17.14 -1.40 -6.56
CA LYS A 140 16.71 -1.01 -5.20
C LYS A 140 15.32 -1.56 -4.84
N LEU A 141 14.64 -2.22 -5.78
CA LEU A 141 13.29 -2.76 -5.67
C LEU A 141 13.26 -4.30 -5.91
N PRO A 142 14.06 -5.09 -5.20
CA PRO A 142 14.30 -6.52 -5.53
C PRO A 142 13.03 -7.39 -5.47
N ASN A 143 12.02 -6.97 -4.70
CA ASN A 143 10.77 -7.71 -4.53
C ASN A 143 9.70 -7.37 -5.59
N ARG A 144 9.99 -6.46 -6.51
CA ARG A 144 9.08 -6.05 -7.58
C ARG A 144 9.21 -6.96 -8.80
N THR A 145 8.16 -6.99 -9.60
CA THR A 145 8.17 -7.62 -10.93
C THR A 145 8.10 -6.54 -11.99
N LEU A 146 8.77 -6.76 -13.12
CA LEU A 146 8.80 -5.83 -14.26
C LEU A 146 8.27 -6.52 -15.51
N VAL A 147 7.36 -5.84 -16.21
CA VAL A 147 7.00 -6.16 -17.59
C VAL A 147 7.41 -5.00 -18.48
N VAL A 148 8.25 -5.27 -19.48
CA VAL A 148 8.64 -4.30 -20.52
C VAL A 148 7.63 -4.41 -21.65
N GLU A 149 6.81 -3.38 -21.85
CA GLU A 149 5.75 -3.37 -22.86
C GLU A 149 6.15 -2.44 -24.03
N GLY A 150 6.14 -2.99 -25.26
CA GLY A 150 6.41 -2.23 -26.49
C GLY A 150 5.13 -1.83 -27.21
N HIS A 151 5.07 -0.58 -27.70
CA HIS A 151 3.91 -0.03 -28.42
C HIS A 151 4.36 0.71 -29.67
N THR A 152 3.48 0.72 -30.69
CA THR A 152 3.64 1.50 -31.93
C THR A 152 2.49 2.48 -32.11
N ASP A 153 2.61 3.37 -33.07
CA ASP A 153 1.47 4.05 -33.65
C ASP A 153 0.78 3.14 -34.69
N SER A 154 -0.28 3.62 -35.34
CA SER A 154 -1.04 2.89 -36.35
C SER A 154 -0.45 3.01 -37.76
N SER A 155 0.85 3.33 -37.89
CA SER A 155 1.52 3.40 -39.20
C SER A 155 2.09 2.03 -39.56
N GLY A 156 1.59 1.42 -40.61
CA GLY A 156 2.01 0.08 -41.07
C GLY A 156 0.90 -0.97 -40.92
N SER A 157 1.24 -2.25 -41.10
CA SER A 157 0.29 -3.34 -40.85
C SER A 157 0.34 -3.78 -39.42
N ASP A 158 -0.77 -4.35 -38.92
CA ASP A 158 -0.91 -4.87 -37.55
C ASP A 158 0.20 -5.88 -37.23
N GLU A 159 0.51 -6.80 -38.16
CA GLU A 159 1.53 -7.82 -37.98
C GLU A 159 2.92 -7.20 -37.89
N PHE A 160 3.21 -6.19 -38.74
CA PHE A 160 4.48 -5.46 -38.68
C PHE A 160 4.62 -4.72 -37.34
N ASN A 161 3.58 -4.02 -36.90
CA ASN A 161 3.56 -3.27 -35.66
C ASN A 161 3.69 -4.19 -34.42
N MET A 162 3.02 -5.35 -34.45
CA MET A 162 3.15 -6.37 -33.41
C MET A 162 4.60 -6.88 -33.33
N ALA A 163 5.19 -7.30 -34.46
CA ALA A 163 6.56 -7.80 -34.49
C ALA A 163 7.59 -6.72 -34.10
N LEU A 164 7.40 -5.47 -34.53
CA LEU A 164 8.31 -4.37 -34.23
C LEU A 164 8.27 -4.02 -32.73
N SER A 165 7.07 -3.95 -32.13
CA SER A 165 6.89 -3.66 -30.72
C SER A 165 7.51 -4.74 -29.83
N GLU A 166 7.36 -6.00 -30.21
CA GLU A 166 7.97 -7.13 -29.48
C GLU A 166 9.51 -7.10 -29.57
N LYS A 167 10.06 -6.87 -30.76
CA LYS A 167 11.52 -6.73 -30.94
C LYS A 167 12.09 -5.59 -30.11
N ARG A 168 11.39 -4.48 -30.00
CA ARG A 168 11.79 -3.32 -29.18
C ARG A 168 11.75 -3.63 -27.69
N ALA A 169 10.65 -4.21 -27.21
CA ALA A 169 10.53 -4.63 -25.83
C ALA A 169 11.61 -5.66 -25.45
N LYS A 170 11.89 -6.61 -26.36
CA LYS A 170 12.96 -7.61 -26.19
C LYS A 170 14.34 -6.96 -26.13
N ALA A 171 14.64 -6.01 -26.99
CA ALA A 171 15.94 -5.34 -27.02
C ALA A 171 16.22 -4.58 -25.70
N VAL A 172 15.19 -3.94 -25.12
CA VAL A 172 15.29 -3.30 -23.81
C VAL A 172 15.48 -4.34 -22.71
N TYR A 173 14.67 -5.39 -22.72
CA TYR A 173 14.77 -6.50 -21.77
C TYR A 173 16.16 -7.17 -21.78
N ASP A 174 16.67 -7.52 -22.97
CA ASP A 174 17.98 -8.16 -23.10
C ASP A 174 19.10 -7.24 -22.59
N TYR A 175 19.05 -5.94 -22.92
CA TYR A 175 20.03 -4.97 -22.46
C TYR A 175 20.02 -4.84 -20.92
N MET A 176 18.85 -4.64 -20.31
CA MET A 176 18.75 -4.48 -18.86
C MET A 176 19.24 -5.72 -18.12
N ASN A 177 18.94 -6.93 -18.60
CA ASN A 177 19.48 -8.15 -18.03
C ASN A 177 21.01 -8.24 -18.17
N ALA A 178 21.57 -7.85 -19.31
CA ALA A 178 23.02 -7.80 -19.52
C ALA A 178 23.72 -6.79 -18.60
N GLN A 179 23.02 -5.71 -18.19
CA GLN A 179 23.49 -4.73 -17.22
C GLN A 179 23.28 -5.15 -15.75
N GLY A 180 22.85 -6.38 -15.50
CA GLY A 180 22.73 -6.91 -14.14
C GLY A 180 21.43 -6.53 -13.43
N LEU A 181 20.31 -6.43 -14.15
CA LEU A 181 18.99 -6.27 -13.52
C LEU A 181 18.69 -7.46 -12.60
N ASN A 182 18.48 -7.17 -11.33
CA ASN A 182 18.25 -8.16 -10.27
C ASN A 182 16.98 -7.85 -9.47
N ILE A 183 15.85 -8.23 -10.01
CA ILE A 183 14.52 -8.11 -9.40
C ILE A 183 13.81 -9.46 -9.41
N LYS A 184 12.69 -9.57 -8.69
CA LYS A 184 11.95 -10.83 -8.50
C LYS A 184 11.61 -11.55 -9.82
N SER A 185 11.19 -10.80 -10.83
CA SER A 185 10.84 -11.32 -12.14
C SER A 185 10.87 -10.20 -13.17
N VAL A 186 11.35 -10.51 -14.37
CA VAL A 186 11.29 -9.62 -15.52
C VAL A 186 10.77 -10.37 -16.74
N SER A 187 9.94 -9.71 -17.55
CA SER A 187 9.41 -10.22 -18.81
C SER A 187 9.20 -9.08 -19.81
N TYR A 188 8.96 -9.42 -21.07
CA TYR A 188 8.66 -8.44 -22.10
C TYR A 188 7.45 -8.85 -22.93
N LYS A 189 6.77 -7.86 -23.54
CA LYS A 189 5.64 -8.09 -24.44
C LYS A 189 5.48 -6.95 -25.45
N GLY A 190 5.21 -7.30 -26.72
CA GLY A 190 4.77 -6.37 -27.75
C GLY A 190 3.24 -6.28 -27.77
N TYR A 191 2.72 -5.09 -28.00
CA TYR A 191 1.28 -4.83 -28.18
C TYR A 191 0.96 -4.16 -29.52
N GLY A 192 1.99 -3.85 -30.33
CA GLY A 192 1.75 -3.11 -31.57
C GLY A 192 0.99 -1.83 -31.31
N GLU A 193 0.00 -1.57 -32.12
CA GLU A 193 -0.91 -0.41 -32.03
C GLU A 193 -2.17 -0.65 -31.19
N THR A 194 -2.36 -1.86 -30.63
CA THR A 194 -3.62 -2.28 -29.99
C THR A 194 -3.94 -1.54 -28.68
N ARG A 195 -2.97 -0.79 -28.13
CA ARG A 195 -3.11 -0.05 -26.86
C ARG A 195 -2.68 1.41 -27.01
N PRO A 196 -3.41 2.24 -27.78
CA PRO A 196 -3.09 3.65 -27.93
C PRO A 196 -3.35 4.42 -26.64
N VAL A 197 -2.51 5.43 -26.38
CA VAL A 197 -2.69 6.39 -25.26
C VAL A 197 -3.10 7.77 -25.77
N ALA A 198 -3.03 7.99 -27.08
CA ALA A 198 -3.43 9.21 -27.75
C ALA A 198 -4.01 8.92 -29.15
N ASP A 199 -4.64 9.91 -29.77
CA ASP A 199 -5.25 9.78 -31.08
C ASP A 199 -4.20 9.60 -32.18
N ASN A 200 -4.27 8.47 -32.90
CA ASN A 200 -3.38 8.13 -34.02
C ASN A 200 -3.60 9.02 -35.26
N SER A 201 -4.69 9.74 -35.36
CA SER A 201 -4.93 10.67 -36.48
C SER A 201 -3.98 11.88 -36.44
N THR A 202 -3.53 12.29 -35.23
CA THR A 202 -2.62 13.41 -35.03
C THR A 202 -1.15 12.96 -35.02
N LYS A 203 -0.25 13.85 -35.43
CA LYS A 203 1.19 13.62 -35.36
C LYS A 203 1.66 13.46 -33.91
N GLU A 204 1.19 14.30 -33.04
CA GLU A 204 1.49 14.32 -31.60
C GLU A 204 1.01 13.04 -30.92
N GLY A 205 -0.18 12.57 -31.28
CA GLY A 205 -0.73 11.32 -30.76
C GLY A 205 0.07 10.10 -31.21
N ARG A 206 0.48 10.04 -32.49
CA ARG A 206 1.36 8.97 -32.96
C ARG A 206 2.72 8.96 -32.24
N ILE A 207 3.29 10.14 -31.97
CA ILE A 207 4.53 10.24 -31.18
C ILE A 207 4.33 9.69 -29.77
N ALA A 208 3.20 10.00 -29.12
CA ALA A 208 2.88 9.50 -27.79
C ALA A 208 2.63 7.98 -27.78
N ASN A 209 2.06 7.42 -28.84
CA ASN A 209 1.79 5.99 -28.97
C ASN A 209 3.07 5.17 -29.20
N ARG A 210 4.09 5.73 -29.86
CA ARG A 210 5.40 5.10 -30.01
C ARG A 210 6.20 5.18 -28.71
N ARG A 211 6.07 4.15 -27.86
CA ARG A 211 6.66 4.12 -26.53
C ARG A 211 7.04 2.72 -26.05
N VAL A 212 7.86 2.67 -25.04
CA VAL A 212 8.06 1.50 -24.20
C VAL A 212 7.59 1.83 -22.79
N GLU A 213 6.79 0.97 -22.20
CA GLU A 213 6.33 1.10 -20.80
C GLU A 213 7.00 0.05 -19.92
N PHE A 214 7.46 0.48 -18.75
CA PHE A 214 7.85 -0.38 -17.65
C PHE A 214 6.67 -0.51 -16.69
N ARG A 215 6.11 -1.71 -16.56
CA ARG A 215 5.02 -2.03 -15.65
C ARG A 215 5.60 -2.72 -14.43
N ILE A 216 5.70 -2.00 -13.32
CA ILE A 216 6.35 -2.43 -12.08
C ILE A 216 5.27 -2.74 -11.05
N LYS A 217 5.23 -4.00 -10.56
CA LYS A 217 4.23 -4.52 -9.60
C LYS A 217 4.88 -5.06 -8.35
#